data_e6c2419d545843cbb57b1fbc5b8dd27c
#
_entry.id   e6c2419d545843cbb57b1fbc5b8dd27c
#
_cell.length_a   1.000
_cell.length_b   1.000
_cell.length_c   1.000
_cell.angle_alpha   90.00
_cell.angle_beta   90.00
_cell.angle_gamma   90.00
#
_symmetry.space_group_name_H-M   'P 1'
#
loop_
_entity.id
_entity.type
_entity.pdbx_description
1 polymer ?
#
loop_
_entity_poly.entity_id
_entity_poly.type
_entity_poly.pdbx_seq_one_letter_code
_entity_poly.pdbx_strand_id
1 'polypeptide(L)'
;MIASLPGITKTITTYATVPLTGIKLALMDDTGQQITTPQGQGKLCVTFPWPSMARTIYGNHQRYKQTYFSASKNVYFTGDGALRDAEGNYRITGRVDDVIIVSGHNLGTAPIEDAINQHPLVAESAVVGFAHDIKGTALYGYVTLKTIDVTNQDQLRKEINAKIALEIG
;
A
#
# COMPACT_ATOMS: atom_id res chain seq x y z
N MET A 1 13.40 -5.63 2.16
CA MET A 1 14.12 -4.56 2.88
C MET A 1 13.54 -4.25 4.26
N ILE A 2 12.28 -4.54 4.47
CA ILE A 2 11.60 -4.45 5.77
C ILE A 2 11.04 -5.82 6.07
N ALA A 3 11.39 -6.41 7.20
CA ALA A 3 10.89 -7.73 7.59
C ALA A 3 11.13 -7.98 9.07
N SER A 4 10.30 -8.83 9.67
CA SER A 4 10.59 -9.38 10.99
C SER A 4 11.78 -10.33 10.92
N LEU A 5 12.66 -10.26 11.91
CA LEU A 5 13.79 -11.17 12.06
C LEU A 5 13.42 -12.22 13.12
N PRO A 6 13.30 -13.52 12.74
CA PRO A 6 12.94 -14.59 13.68
C PRO A 6 13.86 -14.61 14.90
N GLY A 7 13.27 -14.64 16.09
CA GLY A 7 14.00 -14.63 17.35
C GLY A 7 14.60 -13.29 17.80
N ILE A 8 14.51 -12.23 16.97
CA ILE A 8 15.08 -10.90 17.24
C ILE A 8 13.97 -9.85 17.34
N THR A 9 13.08 -9.80 16.35
CA THR A 9 12.00 -8.82 16.32
C THR A 9 10.64 -9.50 16.45
N LYS A 10 9.70 -8.82 17.11
CA LYS A 10 8.31 -9.29 17.21
C LYS A 10 7.64 -9.21 15.83
N THR A 11 6.98 -10.28 15.41
CA THR A 11 6.10 -10.26 14.24
C THR A 11 4.77 -9.61 14.63
N ILE A 12 4.36 -8.60 13.87
CA ILE A 12 3.10 -7.88 14.10
C ILE A 12 2.22 -8.10 12.87
N THR A 13 1.00 -8.55 13.09
CA THR A 13 0.02 -8.78 12.01
C THR A 13 -0.17 -7.51 11.19
N THR A 14 -0.20 -7.62 9.87
CA THR A 14 -0.32 -6.54 8.89
C THR A 14 0.88 -5.61 8.75
N TYR A 15 1.91 -5.72 9.61
CA TYR A 15 3.12 -4.91 9.52
C TYR A 15 4.26 -5.67 8.83
N ALA A 16 4.99 -4.98 8.00
CA ALA A 16 6.28 -5.43 7.47
C ALA A 16 7.39 -5.40 8.54
N THR A 17 7.13 -4.73 9.65
CA THR A 17 7.94 -4.51 10.85
C THR A 17 9.11 -3.52 10.65
N VAL A 18 10.35 -3.91 10.93
CA VAL A 18 11.49 -2.97 10.96
C VAL A 18 12.37 -3.08 9.72
N PRO A 19 13.10 -2.00 9.36
CA PRO A 19 14.10 -2.08 8.29
C PRO A 19 15.22 -3.06 8.65
N LEU A 20 15.67 -3.84 7.68
CA LEU A 20 16.85 -4.68 7.82
C LEU A 20 18.10 -3.80 8.07
N THR A 21 19.10 -4.38 8.73
CA THR A 21 20.37 -3.70 9.01
C THR A 21 21.00 -3.10 7.76
N GLY A 22 21.34 -1.81 7.83
CA GLY A 22 21.89 -1.05 6.69
C GLY A 22 20.84 -0.38 5.80
N ILE A 23 19.56 -0.67 5.95
CA ILE A 23 18.48 0.01 5.21
C ILE A 23 18.02 1.22 6.01
N LYS A 24 18.14 2.41 5.43
CA LYS A 24 17.67 3.67 6.04
C LYS A 24 16.42 4.13 5.32
N LEU A 25 15.30 4.09 6.02
CA LEU A 25 13.99 4.50 5.51
C LEU A 25 13.61 5.89 5.99
N ALA A 26 12.81 6.57 5.19
CA ALA A 26 12.11 7.80 5.57
C ALA A 26 10.68 7.77 5.00
N LEU A 27 9.77 8.44 5.68
CA LEU A 27 8.46 8.79 5.16
C LEU A 27 8.52 10.23 4.68
N MET A 28 8.06 10.48 3.46
CA MET A 28 7.95 11.82 2.87
C MET A 28 6.49 12.22 2.75
N ASP A 29 6.19 13.46 3.06
CA ASP A 29 4.87 14.05 2.83
C ASP A 29 4.66 14.36 1.34
N ASP A 30 3.50 14.95 1.00
CA ASP A 30 3.17 15.31 -0.37
C ASP A 30 4.00 16.46 -0.92
N THR A 31 4.63 17.24 -0.06
CA THR A 31 5.56 18.32 -0.44
C THR A 31 6.99 17.82 -0.65
N GLY A 32 7.28 16.54 -0.34
CA GLY A 32 8.60 15.94 -0.43
C GLY A 32 9.48 16.21 0.80
N GLN A 33 8.89 16.70 1.91
CA GLN A 33 9.59 16.85 3.16
C GLN A 33 9.53 15.59 4.01
N GLN A 34 10.61 15.33 4.75
CA GLN A 34 10.67 14.14 5.61
C GLN A 34 9.82 14.32 6.87
N ILE A 35 8.98 13.32 7.14
CA ILE A 35 8.20 13.23 8.38
C ILE A 35 9.12 12.75 9.50
N THR A 36 9.42 13.63 10.44
CA THR A 36 10.38 13.40 11.55
C THR A 36 9.71 12.94 12.85
N THR A 37 8.38 13.05 12.96
CA THR A 37 7.62 12.55 14.13
C THR A 37 7.81 11.04 14.28
N PRO A 38 7.82 10.49 15.51
CA PRO A 38 7.99 9.05 15.75
C PRO A 38 6.99 8.21 14.94
N GLN A 39 5.74 8.60 14.92
CA GLN A 39 4.66 7.99 14.11
C GLN A 39 4.27 8.92 12.95
N GLY A 40 3.85 8.33 11.85
CA GLY A 40 3.41 9.10 10.68
C GLY A 40 3.07 8.22 9.49
N GLN A 41 2.45 8.83 8.50
CA GLN A 41 2.11 8.18 7.24
C GLN A 41 2.60 9.05 6.08
N GLY A 42 3.14 8.42 5.04
CA GLY A 42 3.65 9.13 3.88
C GLY A 42 4.20 8.20 2.81
N LYS A 43 4.88 8.79 1.82
CA LYS A 43 5.56 8.06 0.75
C LYS A 43 6.82 7.41 1.31
N LEU A 44 6.94 6.10 1.12
CA LEU A 44 8.10 5.33 1.60
C LEU A 44 9.31 5.58 0.70
N CYS A 45 10.38 6.05 1.29
CA CYS A 45 11.64 6.31 0.61
C CYS A 45 12.81 5.63 1.30
N VAL A 46 13.86 5.31 0.54
CA VAL A 46 15.14 4.85 1.06
C VAL A 46 16.17 5.98 0.93
N THR A 47 16.78 6.38 2.04
CA THR A 47 17.65 7.56 2.09
C THR A 47 19.13 7.24 1.93
N PHE A 48 19.49 5.97 1.88
CA PHE A 48 20.87 5.54 1.73
C PHE A 48 20.96 4.37 0.75
N PRO A 49 21.91 4.38 -0.19
CA PRO A 49 22.06 3.28 -1.16
C PRO A 49 22.41 1.97 -0.45
N TRP A 50 21.93 0.85 -1.01
CA TRP A 50 22.16 -0.48 -0.48
C TRP A 50 22.67 -1.42 -1.60
N PRO A 51 23.34 -2.53 -1.28
CA PRO A 51 24.03 -3.37 -2.29
C PRO A 51 23.15 -3.92 -3.40
N SER A 52 21.88 -4.24 -3.12
CA SER A 52 20.92 -4.75 -4.10
C SER A 52 20.10 -3.68 -4.81
N MET A 53 20.42 -2.40 -4.61
CA MET A 53 19.75 -1.30 -5.32
C MET A 53 20.01 -1.41 -6.83
N ALA A 54 18.95 -1.33 -7.64
CA ALA A 54 19.10 -1.29 -9.09
C ALA A 54 19.95 -0.09 -9.53
N ARG A 55 20.80 -0.27 -10.51
CA ARG A 55 21.69 0.80 -11.04
C ARG A 55 21.06 1.55 -12.20
N THR A 56 20.17 0.89 -12.93
CA THR A 56 19.53 1.44 -14.13
C THR A 56 18.38 0.55 -14.59
N ILE A 57 17.60 1.05 -15.53
CA ILE A 57 16.71 0.25 -16.38
C ILE A 57 17.46 0.00 -17.69
N TYR A 58 17.53 -1.24 -18.15
CA TYR A 58 18.21 -1.61 -19.38
C TYR A 58 17.73 -0.78 -20.57
N GLY A 59 18.65 -0.17 -21.27
CA GLY A 59 18.35 0.69 -22.42
C GLY A 59 17.68 2.04 -22.10
N ASN A 60 17.33 2.34 -20.83
CA ASN A 60 16.62 3.57 -20.49
C ASN A 60 16.96 4.11 -19.09
N HIS A 61 18.18 4.64 -18.94
CA HIS A 61 18.64 5.23 -17.68
C HIS A 61 17.81 6.45 -17.25
N GLN A 62 17.32 7.23 -18.21
CA GLN A 62 16.50 8.40 -17.90
C GLN A 62 15.17 8.01 -17.21
N ARG A 63 14.53 6.95 -17.68
CA ARG A 63 13.35 6.38 -17.02
C ARG A 63 13.65 5.93 -15.59
N TYR A 64 14.81 5.32 -15.35
CA TYR A 64 15.23 4.94 -13.99
C TYR A 64 15.26 6.15 -13.05
N LYS A 65 15.89 7.25 -13.48
CA LYS A 65 15.94 8.49 -12.69
C LYS A 65 14.55 9.07 -12.45
N GLN A 66 13.74 9.14 -13.48
CA GLN A 66 12.38 9.68 -13.41
C GLN A 66 11.49 8.86 -12.45
N THR A 67 11.57 7.54 -12.54
CA THR A 67 10.72 6.66 -11.72
C THR A 67 11.11 6.69 -10.25
N TYR A 68 12.40 6.65 -9.93
CA TYR A 68 12.84 6.40 -8.56
C TYR A 68 13.44 7.61 -7.84
N PHE A 69 13.80 8.69 -8.54
CA PHE A 69 14.51 9.83 -7.96
C PHE A 69 13.89 11.19 -8.28
N SER A 70 12.71 11.24 -8.90
CA SER A 70 12.04 12.50 -9.20
C SER A 70 11.12 12.99 -8.08
N ALA A 71 10.59 12.08 -7.26
CA ALA A 71 9.62 12.40 -6.21
C ALA A 71 10.21 13.23 -5.06
N SER A 72 11.49 13.00 -4.71
CA SER A 72 12.21 13.76 -3.69
C SER A 72 13.70 13.74 -3.97
N LYS A 73 14.38 14.85 -3.63
CA LYS A 73 15.82 15.02 -3.91
C LYS A 73 16.67 14.06 -3.07
N ASN A 74 17.56 13.32 -3.75
CA ASN A 74 18.56 12.43 -3.14
C ASN A 74 18.00 11.24 -2.34
N VAL A 75 16.75 10.85 -2.57
CA VAL A 75 16.16 9.66 -1.97
C VAL A 75 15.57 8.76 -3.04
N TYR A 76 15.64 7.46 -2.81
CA TYR A 76 15.01 6.45 -3.66
C TYR A 76 13.55 6.30 -3.24
N PHE A 77 12.62 6.64 -4.12
CA PHE A 77 11.19 6.46 -3.92
C PHE A 77 10.79 5.01 -4.29
N THR A 78 10.17 4.29 -3.37
CA THR A 78 9.79 2.88 -3.60
C THR A 78 8.55 2.72 -4.46
N GLY A 79 7.74 3.75 -4.60
CA GLY A 79 6.42 3.71 -5.21
C GLY A 79 5.31 3.36 -4.23
N ASP A 80 5.64 3.10 -2.96
CA ASP A 80 4.71 2.66 -1.95
C ASP A 80 4.42 3.76 -0.93
N GLY A 81 3.21 3.76 -0.40
CA GLY A 81 2.86 4.45 0.83
C GLY A 81 3.11 3.55 2.04
N ALA A 82 3.44 4.15 3.17
CA ALA A 82 3.61 3.43 4.41
C ALA A 82 3.19 4.27 5.63
N LEU A 83 2.79 3.55 6.67
CA LEU A 83 2.61 4.07 8.02
C LEU A 83 3.76 3.58 8.89
N ARG A 84 4.26 4.43 9.77
CA ARG A 84 5.21 4.08 10.82
C ARG A 84 4.54 4.32 12.16
N ASP A 85 4.54 3.32 13.05
CA ASP A 85 4.07 3.47 14.43
C ASP A 85 5.12 4.11 15.35
N ALA A 86 4.76 4.33 16.61
CA ALA A 86 5.63 4.95 17.60
C ALA A 86 6.85 4.10 17.95
N GLU A 87 6.78 2.79 17.78
CA GLU A 87 7.84 1.81 18.01
C GLU A 87 8.78 1.66 16.79
N GLY A 88 8.49 2.34 15.68
CA GLY A 88 9.29 2.32 14.46
C GLY A 88 8.99 1.16 13.51
N ASN A 89 7.87 0.46 13.70
CA ASN A 89 7.43 -0.57 12.75
C ASN A 89 6.72 0.07 11.56
N TYR A 90 6.95 -0.49 10.38
CA TYR A 90 6.36 -0.03 9.13
C TYR A 90 5.23 -0.98 8.69
N ARG A 91 4.11 -0.38 8.30
CA ARG A 91 3.01 -1.04 7.59
C ARG A 91 2.92 -0.43 6.20
N ILE A 92 2.95 -1.25 5.17
CA ILE A 92 2.75 -0.80 3.79
C ILE A 92 1.25 -0.58 3.57
N THR A 93 0.89 0.59 3.05
CA THR A 93 -0.51 0.99 2.81
C THR A 93 -0.95 0.81 1.36
N GLY A 94 -0.06 0.33 0.51
CA GLY A 94 -0.28 0.11 -0.92
C GLY A 94 0.61 0.98 -1.79
N ARG A 95 0.38 0.92 -3.10
CA ARG A 95 1.09 1.75 -4.08
C ARG A 95 0.56 3.19 -4.02
N VAL A 96 1.44 4.16 -4.19
CA VAL A 96 1.05 5.58 -4.24
C VAL A 96 0.30 5.90 -5.54
N ASP A 97 0.63 5.20 -6.62
CA ASP A 97 -0.04 5.29 -7.93
C ASP A 97 -1.40 4.56 -7.97
N ASP A 98 -1.67 3.66 -7.01
CA ASP A 98 -2.96 2.95 -6.87
C ASP A 98 -3.89 3.62 -5.85
N VAL A 99 -3.51 4.77 -5.28
CA VAL A 99 -4.40 5.55 -4.41
C VAL A 99 -5.55 6.15 -5.23
N ILE A 100 -6.76 5.84 -4.82
CA ILE A 100 -7.98 6.31 -5.46
C ILE A 100 -8.58 7.43 -4.63
N ILE A 101 -8.87 8.57 -5.25
CA ILE A 101 -9.51 9.70 -4.58
C ILE A 101 -11.02 9.56 -4.74
N VAL A 102 -11.71 9.21 -3.66
CA VAL A 102 -13.17 9.13 -3.63
C VAL A 102 -13.72 10.24 -2.76
N SER A 103 -14.51 11.15 -3.33
CA SER A 103 -15.12 12.29 -2.61
C SER A 103 -14.10 13.10 -1.77
N GLY A 104 -12.86 13.26 -2.29
CA GLY A 104 -11.78 14.00 -1.61
C GLY A 104 -10.98 13.20 -0.57
N HIS A 105 -11.30 11.94 -0.35
CA HIS A 105 -10.54 11.05 0.53
C HIS A 105 -9.61 10.13 -0.28
N ASN A 106 -8.35 10.07 0.13
CA ASN A 106 -7.37 9.17 -0.44
C ASN A 106 -7.58 7.76 0.12
N LEU A 107 -8.01 6.83 -0.71
CA LEU A 107 -8.22 5.43 -0.37
C LEU A 107 -7.19 4.56 -1.12
N GLY A 108 -6.37 3.81 -0.37
CA GLY A 108 -5.55 2.76 -0.94
C GLY A 108 -6.42 1.55 -1.33
N THR A 109 -6.10 0.88 -2.42
CA THR A 109 -6.82 -0.34 -2.83
C THR A 109 -6.55 -1.50 -1.89
N ALA A 110 -5.31 -1.65 -1.42
CA ALA A 110 -4.87 -2.77 -0.58
C ALA A 110 -5.68 -2.96 0.72
N PRO A 111 -5.99 -1.94 1.54
CA PRO A 111 -6.84 -2.12 2.71
C PRO A 111 -8.26 -2.61 2.37
N ILE A 112 -8.80 -2.19 1.23
CA ILE A 112 -10.14 -2.62 0.78
C ILE A 112 -10.08 -4.07 0.30
N GLU A 113 -9.06 -4.43 -0.47
CA GLU A 113 -8.79 -5.80 -0.92
C GLU A 113 -8.57 -6.74 0.28
N ASP A 114 -7.83 -6.30 1.29
CA ASP A 114 -7.65 -7.05 2.54
C ASP A 114 -8.99 -7.32 3.24
N ALA A 115 -9.87 -6.31 3.34
CA ALA A 115 -11.21 -6.48 3.92
C ALA A 115 -12.08 -7.47 3.13
N ILE A 116 -12.02 -7.42 1.79
CA ILE A 116 -12.72 -8.35 0.90
C ILE A 116 -12.18 -9.78 1.06
N ASN A 117 -10.85 -9.93 1.07
CA ASN A 117 -10.17 -11.23 1.12
C ASN A 117 -10.35 -11.97 2.46
N GLN A 118 -10.77 -11.27 3.52
CA GLN A 118 -11.14 -11.90 4.78
C GLN A 118 -12.46 -12.68 4.70
N HIS A 119 -13.26 -12.50 3.63
CA HIS A 119 -14.49 -13.26 3.47
C HIS A 119 -14.18 -14.73 3.12
N PRO A 120 -14.79 -15.73 3.83
CA PRO A 120 -14.42 -17.16 3.67
C PRO A 120 -14.52 -17.70 2.25
N LEU A 121 -15.46 -17.21 1.47
CA LEU A 121 -15.71 -17.65 0.08
C LEU A 121 -14.81 -16.95 -0.95
N VAL A 122 -14.06 -15.90 -0.57
CA VAL A 122 -13.19 -15.16 -1.48
C VAL A 122 -11.82 -15.82 -1.55
N ALA A 123 -11.33 -16.05 -2.77
CA ALA A 123 -9.98 -16.53 -3.02
C ALA A 123 -9.01 -15.35 -3.18
N GLU A 124 -9.38 -14.36 -4.00
CA GLU A 124 -8.63 -13.13 -4.18
C GLU A 124 -9.56 -12.01 -4.65
N SER A 125 -9.13 -10.77 -4.49
CA SER A 125 -9.83 -9.59 -4.99
C SER A 125 -8.88 -8.57 -5.58
N ALA A 126 -9.41 -7.72 -6.46
CA ALA A 126 -8.73 -6.54 -6.98
C ALA A 126 -9.69 -5.36 -6.98
N VAL A 127 -9.24 -4.20 -6.52
CA VAL A 127 -10.03 -2.97 -6.45
C VAL A 127 -9.46 -1.94 -7.41
N VAL A 128 -10.33 -1.35 -8.23
CA VAL A 128 -9.94 -0.30 -9.18
C VAL A 128 -10.86 0.92 -9.05
N GLY A 129 -10.32 2.08 -9.34
CA GLY A 129 -11.11 3.31 -9.48
C GLY A 129 -11.68 3.43 -10.88
N PHE A 130 -12.91 3.92 -10.99
CA PHE A 130 -13.52 4.28 -12.28
C PHE A 130 -14.19 5.66 -12.19
N ALA A 131 -14.33 6.33 -13.32
CA ALA A 131 -14.96 7.65 -13.39
C ALA A 131 -16.45 7.55 -13.00
N HIS A 132 -16.89 8.44 -12.11
CA HIS A 132 -18.27 8.50 -11.62
C HIS A 132 -18.76 9.95 -11.63
N ASP A 133 -19.91 10.21 -12.26
CA ASP A 133 -20.41 11.57 -12.54
C ASP A 133 -20.59 12.44 -11.29
N ILE A 134 -20.95 11.86 -10.14
CA ILE A 134 -21.22 12.59 -8.90
C ILE A 134 -20.01 12.61 -7.96
N LYS A 135 -19.29 11.47 -7.86
CA LYS A 135 -18.19 11.29 -6.89
C LYS A 135 -16.81 11.61 -7.47
N GLY A 136 -16.73 11.93 -8.76
CA GLY A 136 -15.48 12.03 -9.52
C GLY A 136 -14.88 10.66 -9.79
N THR A 137 -14.60 9.90 -8.75
CA THR A 137 -14.16 8.50 -8.82
C THR A 137 -14.97 7.63 -7.88
N ALA A 138 -15.34 6.44 -8.32
CA ALA A 138 -15.93 5.40 -7.49
C ALA A 138 -15.07 4.14 -7.55
N LEU A 139 -15.28 3.23 -6.60
CA LEU A 139 -14.53 1.98 -6.49
C LEU A 139 -15.32 0.84 -7.14
N TYR A 140 -14.61 -0.04 -7.81
CA TYR A 140 -15.14 -1.30 -8.32
C TYR A 140 -14.24 -2.45 -7.87
N GLY A 141 -14.84 -3.45 -7.20
CA GLY A 141 -14.13 -4.64 -6.73
C GLY A 141 -14.41 -5.84 -7.63
N TYR A 142 -13.35 -6.45 -8.14
CA TYR A 142 -13.40 -7.77 -8.75
C TYR A 142 -13.11 -8.81 -7.67
N VAL A 143 -13.87 -9.89 -7.65
CA VAL A 143 -13.74 -10.96 -6.64
C VAL A 143 -13.70 -12.31 -7.33
N THR A 144 -12.65 -13.08 -7.05
CA THR A 144 -12.57 -14.50 -7.43
C THR A 144 -13.02 -15.35 -6.26
N LEU A 145 -13.95 -16.27 -6.51
CA LEU A 145 -14.49 -17.14 -5.47
C LEU A 145 -13.74 -18.47 -5.42
N LYS A 146 -13.63 -19.07 -4.22
CA LYS A 146 -13.02 -20.39 -4.01
C LYS A 146 -13.85 -21.53 -4.61
N THR A 147 -15.16 -21.31 -4.76
CA THR A 147 -16.10 -22.29 -5.31
C THR A 147 -17.03 -21.63 -6.32
N ILE A 148 -17.47 -22.39 -7.33
CA ILE A 148 -18.37 -21.91 -8.39
C ILE A 148 -19.84 -21.90 -7.91
N ASP A 149 -20.20 -22.71 -6.90
CA ASP A 149 -21.57 -22.88 -6.42
C ASP A 149 -21.96 -21.83 -5.37
N VAL A 150 -21.98 -20.56 -5.75
CA VAL A 150 -22.56 -19.51 -4.91
C VAL A 150 -24.00 -19.26 -5.36
N THR A 151 -24.95 -19.83 -4.63
CA THR A 151 -26.39 -19.78 -4.96
C THR A 151 -27.01 -18.39 -4.74
N ASN A 152 -26.36 -17.49 -3.98
CA ASN A 152 -26.86 -16.15 -3.70
C ASN A 152 -25.77 -15.07 -3.80
N GLN A 153 -25.54 -14.58 -5.00
CA GLN A 153 -24.55 -13.53 -5.26
C GLN A 153 -24.91 -12.19 -4.61
N ASP A 154 -26.19 -11.87 -4.49
CA ASP A 154 -26.64 -10.62 -3.85
C ASP A 154 -26.37 -10.62 -2.35
N GLN A 155 -26.54 -11.76 -1.70
CA GLN A 155 -26.22 -11.91 -0.28
C GLN A 155 -24.71 -11.78 -0.07
N LEU A 156 -23.89 -12.43 -0.88
CA LEU A 156 -22.43 -12.33 -0.83
C LEU A 156 -21.95 -10.87 -1.00
N ARG A 157 -22.54 -10.14 -1.97
CA ARG A 157 -22.24 -8.73 -2.17
C ARG A 157 -22.56 -7.88 -0.95
N LYS A 158 -23.71 -8.13 -0.30
CA LYS A 158 -24.09 -7.42 0.93
C LYS A 158 -23.12 -7.69 2.09
N GLU A 159 -22.70 -8.94 2.25
CA GLU A 159 -21.74 -9.33 3.30
C GLU A 159 -20.37 -8.70 3.09
N ILE A 160 -19.86 -8.70 1.87
CA ILE A 160 -18.60 -8.05 1.51
C ILE A 160 -18.70 -6.53 1.75
N ASN A 161 -19.77 -5.88 1.28
CA ASN A 161 -19.95 -4.44 1.48
C ASN A 161 -20.07 -4.06 2.96
N ALA A 162 -20.78 -4.86 3.75
CA ALA A 162 -20.88 -4.65 5.20
C ALA A 162 -19.51 -4.75 5.88
N LYS A 163 -18.67 -5.68 5.44
CA LYS A 163 -17.34 -5.85 5.97
C LYS A 163 -16.41 -4.67 5.60
N ILE A 164 -16.46 -4.20 4.35
CA ILE A 164 -15.72 -3.00 3.92
C ILE A 164 -16.15 -1.80 4.76
N ALA A 165 -17.47 -1.59 4.94
CA ALA A 165 -17.99 -0.49 5.73
C ALA A 165 -17.58 -0.56 7.22
N LEU A 166 -17.39 -1.76 7.77
CA LEU A 166 -16.93 -1.94 9.15
C LEU A 166 -15.45 -1.61 9.35
N GLU A 167 -14.61 -1.93 8.36
CA GLU A 167 -13.15 -1.82 8.49
C GLU A 167 -12.58 -0.51 7.91
N ILE A 168 -13.23 0.03 6.91
CA ILE A 168 -12.75 1.22 6.18
C ILE A 168 -13.61 2.45 6.50
N GLY A 169 -14.90 2.29 6.74
CA GLY A 169 -15.87 3.37 7.02
C GLY A 169 -16.90 3.53 5.91
#